data_fa60e4039f6121432a30c16a8062eacb
#
_entry.id   fa60e4039f6121432a30c16a8062eacb
#
_cell.length_a   1.000
_cell.length_b   1.000
_cell.length_c   1.000
_cell.angle_alpha   90.00
_cell.angle_beta   90.00
_cell.angle_gamma   90.00
#
_symmetry.space_group_name_H-M   'P 1'
#
loop_
_entity.id
_entity.type
_entity.pdbx_description
1 polymer ?
#
loop_
_entity_poly.entity_id
_entity_poly.type
_entity_poly.pdbx_seq_one_letter_code
_entity_poly.pdbx_strand_id
1 'polypeptide(L)'
;MKRFNNILRFTLPFIFLLLTDNGRAQSQETMPAKPASITISLLTCGPGNEVYNLFGHTALRYQDRSRGEDLVINYGMFSFKKPYFVLRFVFGLTDYEMGIESFDDFFAQYSNEGRSIIQQELDLTPEEKLRIARAIDENYLPENRVYRYNYFYDNCTTRARDMIIGHLDGKVSSSDRKVRTLTYREMVHQWDKTYPWVMFGNDVLLGMKADFKTTVEQQEFLPDNLRRDFDHAYITASDGSTHKLVSRTETLLKQQIHPHRTSFPLRPIECSFILLSLTAICLAIERFLHCNLWLFDTSLMVSCGLAGIILTAMVFSQHPTVSLNLQILVLNPLPLLFIWPAIKALRRKQRYWLFPTMTVLTLLFFIGNFIQGYAEGMNIVALSLLIRYASALRFTTKKK
;
A
#
# COMPACT_ATOMS: atom_id res chain seq x y z
N MET A 1 39.87 35.93 -17.81
CA MET A 1 40.95 36.65 -17.03
C MET A 1 40.94 36.06 -15.62
N LYS A 2 42.07 35.39 -15.32
CA LYS A 2 42.85 35.36 -14.04
C LYS A 2 42.12 34.87 -12.82
N ARG A 3 42.48 33.69 -12.31
CA ARG A 3 43.59 33.30 -11.38
C ARG A 3 43.06 33.19 -9.93
N PHE A 4 43.43 32.34 -9.00
CA PHE A 4 44.52 31.35 -8.85
C PHE A 4 44.19 30.49 -7.61
N ASN A 5 44.58 29.23 -7.67
CA ASN A 5 45.13 28.34 -6.66
C ASN A 5 45.46 28.93 -5.28
N ASN A 6 45.21 28.17 -4.23
CA ASN A 6 46.31 27.68 -3.41
C ASN A 6 45.90 26.48 -2.53
N ILE A 7 46.67 25.42 -2.74
CA ILE A 7 46.82 24.22 -1.94
C ILE A 7 47.68 24.59 -0.70
N LEU A 8 47.27 24.23 0.49
CA LEU A 8 48.23 24.03 1.56
C LEU A 8 47.91 22.74 2.35
N ARG A 9 48.82 21.79 2.14
CA ARG A 9 48.95 20.57 2.94
C ARG A 9 49.44 20.94 4.33
N PHE A 10 48.76 20.45 5.40
CA PHE A 10 49.37 20.25 6.70
C PHE A 10 49.11 18.83 7.15
N THR A 11 50.12 18.01 7.05
CA THR A 11 50.25 16.73 7.71
C THR A 11 50.70 16.99 9.15
N LEU A 12 49.89 16.64 10.14
CA LEU A 12 50.34 16.47 11.53
C LEU A 12 50.14 14.99 11.90
N PRO A 13 51.17 14.33 12.44
CA PRO A 13 51.05 12.96 12.89
C PRO A 13 50.35 12.97 14.28
N PHE A 14 49.17 12.35 14.37
CA PHE A 14 48.54 12.07 15.64
C PHE A 14 49.17 10.80 16.22
N ILE A 15 49.93 11.00 17.29
CA ILE A 15 50.44 9.93 18.16
C ILE A 15 49.25 9.33 18.88
N PHE A 16 48.90 8.06 18.51
CA PHE A 16 47.92 7.25 19.22
C PHE A 16 48.56 6.75 20.51
N LEU A 17 48.26 7.41 21.66
CA LEU A 17 48.50 6.84 22.97
C LEU A 17 47.47 5.71 23.19
N LEU A 18 47.93 4.48 23.09
CA LEU A 18 47.19 3.32 23.53
C LEU A 18 47.10 3.33 25.07
N LEU A 19 46.07 3.97 25.59
CA LEU A 19 45.57 3.68 26.91
C LEU A 19 44.68 2.47 26.80
N THR A 20 45.20 1.32 27.16
CA THR A 20 44.42 0.11 27.44
C THR A 20 43.60 0.33 28.68
N ASP A 21 42.44 0.93 28.52
CA ASP A 21 41.44 0.95 29.56
C ASP A 21 40.78 -0.45 29.54
N ASN A 22 41.21 -1.30 30.48
CA ASN A 22 40.52 -2.54 30.80
C ASN A 22 39.19 -2.21 31.50
N GLY A 23 38.30 -1.54 30.76
CA GLY A 23 36.92 -1.42 31.13
C GLY A 23 36.30 -2.83 31.05
N ARG A 24 36.28 -3.51 32.19
CA ARG A 24 35.34 -4.58 32.44
C ARG A 24 33.97 -4.04 32.10
N ALA A 25 33.44 -4.45 30.93
CA ALA A 25 32.02 -4.38 30.68
C ALA A 25 31.37 -5.17 31.83
N GLN A 26 30.91 -4.48 32.85
CA GLN A 26 29.93 -5.02 33.75
C GLN A 26 28.74 -5.35 32.89
N SER A 27 28.58 -6.67 32.56
CA SER A 27 27.29 -7.19 32.17
C SER A 27 26.34 -6.75 33.29
N GLN A 28 25.53 -5.72 33.03
CA GLN A 28 24.35 -5.50 33.84
C GLN A 28 23.59 -6.81 33.76
N GLU A 29 23.60 -7.61 34.81
CA GLU A 29 22.65 -8.68 35.03
C GLU A 29 21.29 -7.99 35.02
N THR A 30 20.63 -8.01 33.84
CA THR A 30 19.26 -7.58 33.72
C THR A 30 18.45 -8.51 34.61
N MET A 31 17.91 -7.96 35.70
CA MET A 31 17.03 -8.73 36.59
C MET A 31 15.97 -9.40 35.72
N PRO A 32 15.69 -10.69 35.91
CA PRO A 32 14.68 -11.38 35.13
C PRO A 32 13.33 -10.62 35.28
N ALA A 33 12.70 -10.33 34.15
CA ALA A 33 11.42 -9.64 34.12
C ALA A 33 10.42 -10.41 35.01
N LYS A 34 9.74 -9.69 35.91
CA LYS A 34 8.68 -10.27 36.73
C LYS A 34 7.40 -10.30 35.90
N PRO A 35 6.83 -11.46 35.54
CA PRO A 35 5.66 -11.54 34.66
C PRO A 35 4.48 -10.66 35.10
N ALA A 36 4.29 -10.52 36.42
CA ALA A 36 3.23 -9.68 36.99
C ALA A 36 3.40 -8.17 36.73
N SER A 37 4.62 -7.71 36.39
CA SER A 37 4.88 -6.29 36.06
C SER A 37 4.71 -5.98 34.58
N ILE A 38 4.57 -7.01 33.73
CA ILE A 38 4.46 -6.84 32.26
C ILE A 38 3.00 -6.63 31.88
N THR A 39 2.77 -5.62 31.04
CA THR A 39 1.52 -5.38 30.35
C THR A 39 1.79 -5.30 28.84
N ILE A 40 1.01 -6.01 28.06
CA ILE A 40 1.07 -5.97 26.58
C ILE A 40 -0.25 -5.46 26.06
N SER A 41 -0.21 -4.51 25.14
CA SER A 41 -1.39 -3.88 24.56
C SER A 41 -1.26 -3.78 23.05
N LEU A 42 -2.39 -3.94 22.35
CA LEU A 42 -2.52 -3.57 20.94
C LEU A 42 -2.83 -2.07 20.86
N LEU A 43 -2.07 -1.34 20.06
CA LEU A 43 -2.32 0.05 19.73
C LEU A 43 -2.90 0.15 18.34
N THR A 44 -4.08 0.77 18.22
CA THR A 44 -4.70 1.10 16.94
C THR A 44 -4.68 2.61 16.74
N CYS A 45 -3.97 3.04 15.70
CA CYS A 45 -3.79 4.44 15.39
C CYS A 45 -4.68 4.85 14.23
N GLY A 46 -5.35 5.99 14.36
CA GLY A 46 -6.23 6.52 13.33
C GLY A 46 -5.48 6.94 12.06
N PRO A 47 -6.22 7.23 10.97
CA PRO A 47 -5.66 7.66 9.71
C PRO A 47 -4.92 9.00 9.83
N GLY A 48 -3.92 9.19 8.98
CA GLY A 48 -3.26 10.47 8.74
C GLY A 48 -3.65 11.07 7.39
N ASN A 49 -2.94 12.12 6.97
CA ASN A 49 -3.23 12.84 5.73
C ASN A 49 -2.46 12.32 4.51
N GLU A 50 -1.42 11.53 4.74
CA GLU A 50 -0.58 10.99 3.68
C GLU A 50 -1.15 9.68 3.14
N VAL A 51 -0.98 9.42 1.84
CA VAL A 51 -1.54 8.24 1.16
C VAL A 51 -1.17 6.94 1.87
N TYR A 52 0.05 6.81 2.38
CA TYR A 52 0.54 5.59 3.05
C TYR A 52 -0.02 5.40 4.46
N ASN A 53 -0.62 6.43 5.09
CA ASN A 53 -1.19 6.34 6.43
C ASN A 53 -2.71 6.56 6.49
N LEU A 54 -3.39 6.60 5.33
CA LEU A 54 -4.85 6.74 5.24
C LEU A 54 -5.62 5.61 5.92
N PHE A 55 -5.02 4.43 6.02
CA PHE A 55 -5.65 3.23 6.58
C PHE A 55 -5.38 3.05 8.09
N GLY A 56 -4.71 4.02 8.71
CA GLY A 56 -4.27 3.92 10.09
C GLY A 56 -2.98 3.12 10.25
N HIS A 57 -2.72 2.67 11.49
CA HIS A 57 -1.54 1.89 11.83
C HIS A 57 -1.83 0.99 13.03
N THR A 58 -1.12 -0.12 13.14
CA THR A 58 -1.15 -1.00 14.31
C THR A 58 0.25 -1.16 14.86
N ALA A 59 0.38 -1.03 16.19
CA ALA A 59 1.61 -1.29 16.92
C ALA A 59 1.32 -2.10 18.19
N LEU A 60 2.37 -2.62 18.83
CA LEU A 60 2.28 -3.25 20.15
C LEU A 60 2.93 -2.34 21.19
N ARG A 61 2.31 -2.19 22.35
CA ARG A 61 2.93 -1.54 23.50
C ARG A 61 3.34 -2.59 24.51
N TYR A 62 4.59 -2.56 24.90
CA TYR A 62 5.18 -3.40 25.94
C TYR A 62 5.56 -2.51 27.11
N GLN A 63 5.02 -2.81 28.29
CA GLN A 63 5.34 -2.11 29.52
C GLN A 63 5.88 -3.11 30.55
N ASP A 64 7.03 -2.83 31.11
CA ASP A 64 7.54 -3.52 32.31
C ASP A 64 7.80 -2.53 33.43
N ARG A 65 6.86 -2.46 34.38
CA ARG A 65 6.94 -1.53 35.52
C ARG A 65 8.11 -1.83 36.44
N SER A 66 8.59 -3.08 36.48
CA SER A 66 9.74 -3.44 37.35
C SER A 66 11.05 -2.90 36.81
N ARG A 67 11.12 -2.67 35.49
CA ARG A 67 12.30 -2.17 34.76
C ARG A 67 12.16 -0.69 34.35
N GLY A 68 10.97 -0.12 34.53
CA GLY A 68 10.67 1.23 34.05
C GLY A 68 10.64 1.32 32.51
N GLU A 69 10.37 0.23 31.83
CA GLU A 69 10.31 0.18 30.36
C GLU A 69 8.88 0.42 29.87
N ASP A 70 8.73 1.30 28.89
CA ASP A 70 7.49 1.57 28.18
C ASP A 70 7.80 1.79 26.70
N LEU A 71 7.64 0.73 25.91
CA LEU A 71 8.13 0.62 24.55
C LEU A 71 6.99 0.36 23.58
N VAL A 72 7.14 0.89 22.38
CA VAL A 72 6.25 0.59 21.24
C VAL A 72 7.03 -0.16 20.18
N ILE A 73 6.47 -1.28 19.79
CA ILE A 73 6.97 -2.15 18.75
C ILE A 73 6.19 -1.84 17.47
N ASN A 74 6.88 -1.28 16.50
CA ASN A 74 6.34 -0.90 15.21
C ASN A 74 6.79 -1.86 14.12
N TYR A 75 5.83 -2.38 13.35
CA TYR A 75 6.10 -3.05 12.09
C TYR A 75 5.84 -2.09 10.92
N GLY A 76 6.50 -2.33 9.79
CA GLY A 76 6.29 -1.50 8.61
C GLY A 76 7.17 -0.25 8.55
N MET A 77 8.27 -0.21 9.31
CA MET A 77 9.26 0.85 9.20
C MET A 77 9.95 0.77 7.84
N PHE A 78 10.00 1.88 7.10
CA PHE A 78 10.60 1.94 5.78
C PHE A 78 11.25 3.29 5.51
N SER A 79 12.08 3.36 4.47
CA SER A 79 12.73 4.61 4.07
C SER A 79 12.66 4.81 2.56
N PHE A 80 12.09 5.93 2.13
CA PHE A 80 12.11 6.38 0.73
C PHE A 80 13.51 6.65 0.19
N LYS A 81 14.52 6.79 1.06
CA LYS A 81 15.91 7.03 0.69
C LYS A 81 16.62 5.80 0.14
N LYS A 82 16.02 4.60 0.28
CA LYS A 82 16.60 3.36 -0.29
C LYS A 82 16.62 3.46 -1.83
N PRO A 83 17.71 3.04 -2.50
CA PRO A 83 17.83 3.11 -3.95
C PRO A 83 16.66 2.37 -4.64
N TYR A 84 16.14 2.97 -5.70
CA TYR A 84 15.06 2.41 -6.53
C TYR A 84 13.79 2.05 -5.75
N PHE A 85 13.48 2.76 -4.65
CA PHE A 85 12.34 2.44 -3.78
C PHE A 85 11.04 2.24 -4.58
N VAL A 86 10.67 3.20 -5.46
CA VAL A 86 9.44 3.11 -6.26
C VAL A 86 9.43 1.88 -7.16
N LEU A 87 10.54 1.58 -7.81
CA LEU A 87 10.65 0.41 -8.69
C LEU A 87 10.51 -0.89 -7.88
N ARG A 88 11.20 -0.98 -6.75
CA ARG A 88 11.09 -2.12 -5.82
C ARG A 88 9.67 -2.28 -5.31
N PHE A 89 8.98 -1.18 -5.01
CA PHE A 89 7.58 -1.20 -4.57
C PHE A 89 6.66 -1.76 -5.65
N VAL A 90 6.78 -1.32 -6.91
CA VAL A 90 6.00 -1.83 -8.05
C VAL A 90 6.16 -3.35 -8.21
N PHE A 91 7.37 -3.86 -8.05
CA PHE A 91 7.63 -5.31 -8.15
C PHE A 91 7.34 -6.09 -6.85
N GLY A 92 6.89 -5.43 -5.78
CA GLY A 92 6.69 -6.07 -4.48
C GLY A 92 8.00 -6.53 -3.81
N LEU A 93 9.09 -5.81 -4.09
CA LEU A 93 10.44 -6.12 -3.59
C LEU A 93 10.90 -5.16 -2.49
N THR A 94 9.98 -4.43 -1.86
CA THR A 94 10.30 -3.54 -0.75
C THR A 94 10.44 -4.32 0.55
N ASP A 95 11.57 -4.13 1.20
CA ASP A 95 11.82 -4.66 2.53
C ASP A 95 11.54 -3.56 3.55
N TYR A 96 10.75 -3.91 4.53
CA TYR A 96 10.39 -3.12 5.70
C TYR A 96 11.02 -3.77 6.93
N GLU A 97 11.04 -3.07 8.03
CA GLU A 97 11.62 -3.60 9.26
C GLU A 97 10.76 -3.32 10.49
N MET A 98 10.97 -4.12 11.51
CA MET A 98 10.49 -3.88 12.85
C MET A 98 11.35 -2.82 13.52
N GLY A 99 10.73 -1.83 14.17
CA GLY A 99 11.39 -0.83 14.99
C GLY A 99 10.84 -0.82 16.41
N ILE A 100 11.64 -0.34 17.34
CA ILE A 100 11.25 -0.13 18.74
C ILE A 100 11.56 1.31 19.09
N GLU A 101 10.62 1.99 19.75
CA GLU A 101 10.76 3.34 20.24
C GLU A 101 10.11 3.52 21.62
N SER A 102 10.37 4.63 22.32
CA SER A 102 9.69 4.93 23.57
C SER A 102 8.20 5.24 23.31
N PHE A 103 7.35 4.90 24.29
CA PHE A 103 5.92 5.25 24.18
C PHE A 103 5.73 6.77 24.17
N ASP A 104 6.55 7.52 24.87
CA ASP A 104 6.47 9.00 24.93
C ASP A 104 6.75 9.62 23.55
N ASP A 105 7.76 9.14 22.83
CA ASP A 105 8.08 9.62 21.47
C ASP A 105 6.95 9.27 20.49
N PHE A 106 6.46 8.04 20.55
CA PHE A 106 5.32 7.58 19.75
C PHE A 106 4.07 8.43 20.02
N PHE A 107 3.74 8.64 21.30
CA PHE A 107 2.58 9.44 21.69
C PHE A 107 2.71 10.89 21.23
N ALA A 108 3.90 11.49 21.39
CA ALA A 108 4.19 12.85 20.95
C ALA A 108 4.05 13.00 19.43
N GLN A 109 4.55 12.03 18.67
CA GLN A 109 4.39 12.03 17.20
C GLN A 109 2.92 12.04 16.80
N TYR A 110 2.10 11.08 17.27
CA TYR A 110 0.69 10.98 16.92
C TYR A 110 -0.13 12.17 17.41
N SER A 111 0.23 12.73 18.58
CA SER A 111 -0.38 13.97 19.09
C SER A 111 -0.10 15.16 18.16
N ASN A 112 1.14 15.32 17.71
CA ASN A 112 1.55 16.39 16.79
C ASN A 112 0.89 16.22 15.41
N GLU A 113 0.71 14.97 14.96
CA GLU A 113 -0.01 14.65 13.72
C GLU A 113 -1.54 14.78 13.89
N GLY A 114 -2.07 14.98 15.09
CA GLY A 114 -3.50 15.04 15.40
C GLY A 114 -4.26 13.72 15.13
N ARG A 115 -3.58 12.59 15.19
CA ARG A 115 -4.12 11.24 14.95
C ARG A 115 -4.56 10.60 16.26
N SER A 116 -5.55 9.71 16.20
CA SER A 116 -6.01 8.99 17.38
C SER A 116 -5.10 7.82 17.72
N ILE A 117 -5.08 7.46 19.02
CA ILE A 117 -4.52 6.21 19.54
C ILE A 117 -5.57 5.56 20.44
N ILE A 118 -5.94 4.32 20.11
CA ILE A 118 -6.80 3.46 20.92
C ILE A 118 -5.94 2.30 21.40
N GLN A 119 -5.91 2.08 22.72
CA GLN A 119 -5.17 0.99 23.35
C GLN A 119 -6.15 -0.09 23.81
N GLN A 120 -5.80 -1.35 23.50
CA GLN A 120 -6.46 -2.54 24.02
C GLN A 120 -5.46 -3.33 24.85
N GLU A 121 -5.62 -3.32 26.17
CA GLU A 121 -4.82 -4.12 27.09
C GLU A 121 -5.25 -5.58 26.99
N LEU A 122 -4.28 -6.48 26.78
CA LEU A 122 -4.53 -7.90 26.57
C LEU A 122 -4.59 -8.64 27.92
N ASP A 123 -5.56 -9.53 28.07
CA ASP A 123 -5.70 -10.42 29.22
C ASP A 123 -4.88 -11.69 29.01
N LEU A 124 -3.61 -11.62 29.38
CA LEU A 124 -2.62 -12.65 29.13
C LEU A 124 -2.12 -13.27 30.44
N THR A 125 -1.87 -14.57 30.43
CA THR A 125 -1.20 -15.26 31.51
C THR A 125 0.26 -14.79 31.67
N PRO A 126 0.88 -14.98 32.83
CA PRO A 126 2.30 -14.67 33.03
C PRO A 126 3.22 -15.34 32.00
N GLU A 127 2.92 -16.57 31.64
CA GLU A 127 3.66 -17.39 30.69
C GLU A 127 3.56 -16.85 29.27
N GLU A 128 2.36 -16.44 28.85
CA GLU A 128 2.10 -15.83 27.54
C GLU A 128 2.82 -14.50 27.41
N LYS A 129 2.79 -13.64 28.44
CA LYS A 129 3.54 -12.36 28.46
C LYS A 129 5.03 -12.57 28.25
N LEU A 130 5.62 -13.56 28.92
CA LEU A 130 7.05 -13.90 28.76
C LEU A 130 7.36 -14.48 27.38
N ARG A 131 6.45 -15.28 26.80
CA ARG A 131 6.65 -15.81 25.44
C ARG A 131 6.62 -14.70 24.40
N ILE A 132 5.65 -13.80 24.49
CA ILE A 132 5.55 -12.66 23.58
C ILE A 132 6.78 -11.75 23.75
N ALA A 133 7.22 -11.46 24.97
CA ALA A 133 8.42 -10.65 25.22
C ALA A 133 9.66 -11.26 24.56
N ARG A 134 9.91 -12.57 24.74
CA ARG A 134 11.02 -13.27 24.09
C ARG A 134 10.91 -13.27 22.57
N ALA A 135 9.70 -13.47 22.04
CA ALA A 135 9.46 -13.44 20.60
C ALA A 135 9.70 -12.03 19.99
N ILE A 136 9.39 -10.98 20.73
CA ILE A 136 9.72 -9.60 20.34
C ILE A 136 11.25 -9.42 20.30
N ASP A 137 11.97 -9.84 21.35
CA ASP A 137 13.43 -9.75 21.41
C ASP A 137 14.08 -10.52 20.27
N GLU A 138 13.64 -11.76 20.00
CA GLU A 138 14.12 -12.58 18.89
C GLU A 138 13.83 -11.97 17.51
N ASN A 139 12.62 -11.41 17.35
CA ASN A 139 12.25 -10.75 16.08
C ASN A 139 13.01 -9.44 15.86
N TYR A 140 13.48 -8.78 16.92
CA TYR A 140 14.24 -7.54 16.82
C TYR A 140 15.72 -7.74 16.44
N LEU A 141 16.22 -8.96 16.48
CA LEU A 141 17.58 -9.27 16.02
C LEU A 141 17.77 -8.80 14.56
N PRO A 142 18.97 -8.32 14.19
CA PRO A 142 19.24 -7.79 12.86
C PRO A 142 18.87 -8.74 11.71
N GLU A 143 19.05 -10.04 11.92
CA GLU A 143 18.72 -11.11 10.96
C GLU A 143 17.22 -11.37 10.81
N ASN A 144 16.38 -11.02 11.80
CA ASN A 144 14.96 -11.36 11.85
C ASN A 144 14.04 -10.16 11.62
N ARG A 145 14.50 -8.93 11.91
CA ARG A 145 13.63 -7.74 11.92
C ARG A 145 13.22 -7.26 10.53
N VAL A 146 13.95 -7.63 9.47
CA VAL A 146 13.68 -7.22 8.09
C VAL A 146 12.78 -8.24 7.42
N TYR A 147 11.72 -7.77 6.75
CA TYR A 147 10.77 -8.64 6.07
C TYR A 147 10.25 -8.03 4.77
N ARG A 148 9.73 -8.89 3.89
CA ARG A 148 9.09 -8.49 2.65
C ARG A 148 7.67 -8.02 2.90
N TYR A 149 7.46 -6.72 2.80
CA TYR A 149 6.16 -6.11 3.05
C TYR A 149 5.13 -6.48 1.98
N ASN A 150 3.93 -6.81 2.42
CA ASN A 150 2.78 -6.98 1.55
C ASN A 150 1.56 -6.32 2.18
N TYR A 151 0.98 -5.37 1.46
CA TYR A 151 -0.10 -4.52 1.99
C TYR A 151 -1.29 -5.32 2.56
N PHE A 152 -1.70 -6.41 1.90
CA PHE A 152 -2.85 -7.22 2.33
C PHE A 152 -2.49 -8.43 3.19
N TYR A 153 -1.27 -8.95 3.08
CA TYR A 153 -0.92 -10.27 3.60
C TYR A 153 0.19 -10.25 4.66
N ASP A 154 1.06 -9.24 4.65
CA ASP A 154 2.19 -9.12 5.60
C ASP A 154 2.50 -7.63 5.85
N ASN A 155 1.67 -7.01 6.69
CA ASN A 155 1.77 -5.58 7.03
C ASN A 155 1.90 -5.38 8.55
N CYS A 156 1.87 -4.12 9.01
CA CYS A 156 1.97 -3.80 10.44
C CYS A 156 0.88 -4.47 11.28
N THR A 157 -0.33 -4.58 10.74
CA THR A 157 -1.47 -5.13 11.47
C THR A 157 -1.42 -6.64 11.57
N THR A 158 -1.16 -7.33 10.43
CA THR A 158 -1.06 -8.80 10.42
C THR A 158 0.11 -9.28 11.27
N ARG A 159 1.27 -8.59 11.23
CA ARG A 159 2.42 -8.93 12.07
C ARG A 159 2.17 -8.72 13.56
N ALA A 160 1.51 -7.63 13.95
CA ALA A 160 1.13 -7.40 15.34
C ALA A 160 0.14 -8.48 15.82
N ARG A 161 -0.85 -8.82 14.99
CA ARG A 161 -1.79 -9.93 15.25
C ARG A 161 -1.06 -11.25 15.46
N ASP A 162 -0.21 -11.62 14.51
CA ASP A 162 0.46 -12.92 14.50
C ASP A 162 1.48 -13.02 15.66
N MET A 163 2.12 -11.92 16.04
CA MET A 163 2.97 -11.83 17.24
C MET A 163 2.19 -12.13 18.52
N ILE A 164 0.94 -11.67 18.62
CA ILE A 164 0.08 -11.97 19.77
C ILE A 164 -0.44 -13.40 19.68
N ILE A 165 -1.22 -13.70 18.63
CA ILE A 165 -1.98 -14.96 18.53
C ILE A 165 -1.06 -16.17 18.49
N GLY A 166 0.10 -16.08 17.82
CA GLY A 166 1.07 -17.17 17.72
C GLY A 166 1.72 -17.61 19.05
N HIS A 167 1.55 -16.80 20.12
CA HIS A 167 2.19 -17.06 21.42
C HIS A 167 1.17 -17.26 22.56
N LEU A 168 -0.11 -17.42 22.24
CA LEU A 168 -1.16 -17.78 23.21
C LEU A 168 -1.21 -19.29 23.44
N ASP A 169 -1.65 -19.70 24.65
CA ASP A 169 -1.84 -21.11 25.04
C ASP A 169 -3.18 -21.68 24.60
N GLY A 170 -4.04 -20.85 24.05
CA GLY A 170 -5.40 -21.22 23.72
C GLY A 170 -5.75 -20.91 22.26
N LYS A 171 -6.93 -21.35 21.88
CA LYS A 171 -7.49 -21.03 20.56
C LYS A 171 -8.30 -19.74 20.65
N VAL A 172 -7.97 -18.76 19.81
CA VAL A 172 -8.72 -17.51 19.70
C VAL A 172 -9.97 -17.75 18.86
N SER A 173 -11.12 -17.34 19.39
CA SER A 173 -12.42 -17.33 18.70
C SER A 173 -13.13 -16.01 18.95
N SER A 174 -13.90 -15.52 17.99
CA SER A 174 -14.73 -14.31 18.18
C SER A 174 -16.21 -14.67 18.15
N SER A 175 -16.97 -14.15 19.12
CA SER A 175 -18.42 -14.40 19.23
C SER A 175 -19.23 -13.60 18.21
N ASP A 176 -18.72 -12.50 17.68
CA ASP A 176 -19.43 -11.58 16.77
C ASP A 176 -18.85 -11.62 15.35
N ARG A 177 -18.40 -12.79 14.91
CA ARG A 177 -17.99 -12.99 13.52
C ARG A 177 -19.20 -12.96 12.60
N LYS A 178 -19.85 -11.81 12.50
CA LYS A 178 -20.71 -11.56 11.33
C LYS A 178 -19.80 -11.67 10.10
N VAL A 179 -20.03 -12.72 9.31
CA VAL A 179 -19.33 -12.94 8.05
C VAL A 179 -19.57 -11.71 7.17
N ARG A 180 -18.67 -10.74 7.26
CA ARG A 180 -18.66 -9.61 6.33
C ARG A 180 -18.15 -10.16 5.01
N THR A 181 -19.03 -10.29 4.04
CA THR A 181 -18.65 -10.75 2.68
C THR A 181 -18.01 -9.65 1.88
N LEU A 182 -17.01 -8.97 2.44
CA LEU A 182 -16.28 -7.88 1.79
C LEU A 182 -15.11 -8.40 0.95
N THR A 183 -14.82 -7.71 -0.12
CA THR A 183 -13.62 -7.88 -0.92
C THR A 183 -12.52 -6.94 -0.42
N TYR A 184 -11.25 -7.18 -0.81
CA TYR A 184 -10.17 -6.25 -0.49
C TYR A 184 -10.44 -4.85 -1.05
N ARG A 185 -10.96 -4.75 -2.28
CA ARG A 185 -11.30 -3.46 -2.92
C ARG A 185 -12.36 -2.71 -2.12
N GLU A 186 -13.44 -3.37 -1.74
CA GLU A 186 -14.50 -2.74 -0.94
C GLU A 186 -13.98 -2.24 0.41
N MET A 187 -13.08 -2.98 1.05
CA MET A 187 -12.45 -2.55 2.31
C MET A 187 -11.55 -1.33 2.13
N VAL A 188 -10.76 -1.28 1.07
CA VAL A 188 -9.93 -0.11 0.73
C VAL A 188 -10.82 1.11 0.48
N HIS A 189 -11.93 0.95 -0.26
CA HIS A 189 -12.87 2.02 -0.55
C HIS A 189 -13.55 2.61 0.69
N GLN A 190 -13.66 1.87 1.79
CA GLN A 190 -14.20 2.43 3.05
C GLN A 190 -13.32 3.58 3.58
N TRP A 191 -12.04 3.58 3.26
CA TRP A 191 -11.06 4.55 3.75
C TRP A 191 -10.69 5.63 2.75
N ASP A 192 -10.62 5.30 1.45
CA ASP A 192 -10.16 6.23 0.41
C ASP A 192 -11.28 6.92 -0.38
N LYS A 193 -12.57 6.60 -0.10
CA LYS A 193 -13.75 7.21 -0.79
C LYS A 193 -13.80 8.73 -0.75
N THR A 194 -13.19 9.37 0.25
CA THR A 194 -13.10 10.82 0.37
C THR A 194 -11.94 11.41 -0.45
N TYR A 195 -11.10 10.56 -1.04
CA TYR A 195 -9.93 10.90 -1.85
C TYR A 195 -10.07 10.30 -3.26
N PRO A 196 -10.90 10.87 -4.16
CA PRO A 196 -11.26 10.22 -5.43
C PRO A 196 -10.07 9.84 -6.31
N TRP A 197 -9.00 10.64 -6.30
CA TRP A 197 -7.79 10.35 -7.09
C TRP A 197 -6.90 9.28 -6.47
N VAL A 198 -6.88 9.17 -5.14
CA VAL A 198 -6.21 8.06 -4.44
C VAL A 198 -6.96 6.76 -4.72
N MET A 199 -8.29 6.79 -4.56
CA MET A 199 -9.16 5.64 -4.88
C MET A 199 -8.99 5.21 -6.34
N PHE A 200 -8.99 6.15 -7.28
CA PHE A 200 -8.73 5.88 -8.69
C PHE A 200 -7.37 5.19 -8.90
N GLY A 201 -6.30 5.74 -8.28
CA GLY A 201 -4.95 5.16 -8.36
C GLY A 201 -4.91 3.73 -7.82
N ASN A 202 -5.49 3.50 -6.64
CA ASN A 202 -5.59 2.17 -6.04
C ASN A 202 -6.34 1.21 -6.96
N ASP A 203 -7.48 1.64 -7.50
CA ASP A 203 -8.30 0.81 -8.38
C ASP A 203 -7.63 0.48 -9.71
N VAL A 204 -6.85 1.40 -10.28
CA VAL A 204 -6.04 1.14 -11.49
C VAL A 204 -4.99 0.06 -11.21
N LEU A 205 -4.41 0.03 -10.01
CA LEU A 205 -3.35 -0.91 -9.65
C LEU A 205 -3.90 -2.27 -9.19
N LEU A 206 -5.08 -2.31 -8.56
CA LEU A 206 -5.68 -3.54 -8.06
C LEU A 206 -6.21 -4.41 -9.19
N GLY A 207 -5.79 -5.68 -9.21
CA GLY A 207 -6.27 -6.70 -10.12
C GLY A 207 -7.50 -7.45 -9.61
N MET A 208 -7.95 -8.44 -10.37
CA MET A 208 -9.19 -9.18 -10.09
C MET A 208 -9.18 -9.94 -8.76
N LYS A 209 -8.00 -10.32 -8.22
CA LYS A 209 -7.94 -10.96 -6.89
C LYS A 209 -8.39 -10.05 -5.76
N ALA A 210 -8.36 -8.72 -5.95
CA ALA A 210 -8.88 -7.77 -4.98
C ALA A 210 -10.42 -7.76 -4.91
N ASP A 211 -11.09 -8.36 -5.89
CA ASP A 211 -12.56 -8.44 -5.99
C ASP A 211 -13.14 -9.77 -5.48
N PHE A 212 -12.28 -10.68 -4.98
CA PHE A 212 -12.75 -11.92 -4.38
C PHE A 212 -13.12 -11.69 -2.91
N LYS A 213 -14.14 -12.42 -2.45
CA LYS A 213 -14.58 -12.40 -1.05
C LYS A 213 -13.46 -12.88 -0.14
N THR A 214 -13.29 -12.17 0.96
CA THR A 214 -12.25 -12.45 1.96
C THR A 214 -12.81 -13.19 3.17
N THR A 215 -11.94 -13.94 3.86
CA THR A 215 -12.24 -14.48 5.19
C THR A 215 -12.14 -13.37 6.25
N VAL A 216 -12.65 -13.62 7.45
CA VAL A 216 -12.54 -12.68 8.58
C VAL A 216 -11.08 -12.38 8.89
N GLU A 217 -10.23 -13.41 8.94
CA GLU A 217 -8.79 -13.26 9.18
C GLU A 217 -8.10 -12.41 8.10
N GLN A 218 -8.49 -12.57 6.83
CA GLN A 218 -7.98 -11.74 5.75
C GLN A 218 -8.42 -10.27 5.85
N GLN A 219 -9.53 -9.98 6.54
CA GLN A 219 -10.00 -8.61 6.75
C GLN A 219 -9.22 -7.88 7.86
N GLU A 220 -8.54 -8.63 8.71
CA GLU A 220 -7.70 -8.11 9.80
C GLU A 220 -6.38 -7.46 9.33
N PHE A 221 -6.16 -7.30 8.01
CA PHE A 221 -5.06 -6.47 7.52
C PHE A 221 -5.29 -4.97 7.81
N LEU A 222 -6.53 -4.56 8.05
CA LEU A 222 -6.89 -3.21 8.43
C LEU A 222 -6.86 -3.05 9.96
N PRO A 223 -6.20 -2.00 10.48
CA PRO A 223 -6.07 -1.76 11.92
C PRO A 223 -7.40 -1.77 12.68
N ASP A 224 -8.42 -1.09 12.12
CA ASP A 224 -9.72 -0.98 12.78
C ASP A 224 -10.53 -2.30 12.75
N ASN A 225 -10.31 -3.16 11.74
CA ASN A 225 -10.91 -4.48 11.69
C ASN A 225 -10.31 -5.38 12.77
N LEU A 226 -8.97 -5.45 12.87
CA LEU A 226 -8.29 -6.21 13.91
C LEU A 226 -8.71 -5.75 15.30
N ARG A 227 -8.74 -4.44 15.54
CA ARG A 227 -9.18 -3.87 16.81
C ARG A 227 -10.58 -4.34 17.20
N ARG A 228 -11.53 -4.29 16.25
CA ARG A 228 -12.92 -4.73 16.49
C ARG A 228 -13.02 -6.23 16.75
N ASP A 229 -12.25 -7.02 16.01
CA ASP A 229 -12.26 -8.47 16.20
C ASP A 229 -11.64 -8.85 17.55
N PHE A 230 -10.61 -8.15 18.02
CA PHE A 230 -10.01 -8.33 19.33
C PHE A 230 -10.95 -7.93 20.48
N ASP A 231 -11.75 -6.86 20.35
CA ASP A 231 -12.77 -6.47 21.35
C ASP A 231 -13.80 -7.59 21.61
N HIS A 232 -14.02 -8.47 20.61
CA HIS A 232 -15.00 -9.56 20.68
C HIS A 232 -14.35 -10.95 20.75
N ALA A 233 -13.02 -11.01 20.87
CA ALA A 233 -12.28 -12.25 20.90
C ALA A 233 -12.24 -12.87 22.29
N TYR A 234 -12.28 -14.20 22.32
CA TYR A 234 -12.12 -15.04 23.50
C TYR A 234 -10.98 -16.04 23.28
N ILE A 235 -10.21 -16.28 24.31
CA ILE A 235 -9.22 -17.35 24.35
C ILE A 235 -9.89 -18.55 25.03
N THR A 236 -9.85 -19.72 24.38
CA THR A 236 -10.23 -20.99 24.96
C THR A 236 -8.97 -21.76 25.26
N ALA A 237 -8.61 -21.88 26.53
CA ALA A 237 -7.45 -22.59 27.00
C ALA A 237 -7.60 -24.13 26.82
N SER A 238 -6.50 -24.88 26.98
CA SER A 238 -6.48 -26.34 26.82
C SER A 238 -7.33 -27.10 27.87
N ASP A 239 -7.60 -26.46 29.02
CA ASP A 239 -8.48 -26.99 30.06
C ASP A 239 -9.97 -26.72 29.81
N GLY A 240 -10.31 -26.03 28.69
CA GLY A 240 -11.65 -25.66 28.32
C GLY A 240 -12.15 -24.35 28.95
N SER A 241 -11.37 -23.69 29.79
CA SER A 241 -11.73 -22.37 30.32
C SER A 241 -11.68 -21.31 29.21
N THR A 242 -12.56 -20.33 29.31
CA THR A 242 -12.64 -19.22 28.34
C THR A 242 -12.57 -17.88 29.04
N HIS A 243 -11.78 -16.97 28.49
CA HIS A 243 -11.72 -15.57 28.94
C HIS A 243 -11.60 -14.63 27.74
N LYS A 244 -11.87 -13.35 27.93
CA LYS A 244 -11.72 -12.36 26.87
C LYS A 244 -10.24 -12.15 26.53
N LEU A 245 -9.92 -11.92 25.25
CA LEU A 245 -8.58 -11.54 24.82
C LEU A 245 -8.21 -10.13 25.30
N VAL A 246 -9.18 -9.21 25.35
CA VAL A 246 -8.98 -7.81 25.76
C VAL A 246 -9.64 -7.58 27.11
N SER A 247 -8.84 -7.16 28.09
CA SER A 247 -9.31 -6.81 29.43
C SER A 247 -9.88 -5.40 29.50
N ARG A 248 -9.28 -4.46 28.75
CA ARG A 248 -9.66 -3.04 28.78
C ARG A 248 -9.34 -2.38 27.43
N THR A 249 -10.28 -1.53 26.94
CA THR A 249 -10.08 -0.65 25.81
C THR A 249 -10.12 0.81 26.25
N GLU A 250 -9.13 1.61 25.85
CA GLU A 250 -9.01 3.01 26.22
C GLU A 250 -8.59 3.87 25.02
N THR A 251 -9.19 5.05 24.88
CA THR A 251 -8.77 6.06 23.91
C THR A 251 -7.73 6.98 24.54
N LEU A 252 -6.46 6.82 24.17
CA LEU A 252 -5.35 7.62 24.67
C LEU A 252 -5.28 8.98 23.97
N LEU A 253 -5.52 9.02 22.66
CA LEU A 253 -5.61 10.24 21.87
C LEU A 253 -6.88 10.19 21.00
N LYS A 254 -7.60 11.32 20.97
CA LYS A 254 -8.75 11.49 20.07
C LYS A 254 -8.30 12.04 18.73
N GLN A 255 -8.92 11.59 17.64
CA GLN A 255 -8.67 12.10 16.29
C GLN A 255 -9.01 13.60 16.21
N GLN A 256 -8.07 14.41 15.76
CA GLN A 256 -8.22 15.85 15.59
C GLN A 256 -8.13 16.28 14.12
N ILE A 257 -7.55 15.43 13.27
CA ILE A 257 -7.43 15.71 11.84
C ILE A 257 -8.74 15.37 11.15
N HIS A 258 -9.18 16.29 10.29
CA HIS A 258 -10.20 16.00 9.30
C HIS A 258 -9.52 15.73 7.94
N PRO A 259 -9.99 14.73 7.19
CA PRO A 259 -9.42 14.42 5.88
C PRO A 259 -9.38 15.66 5.00
N HIS A 260 -8.17 16.04 4.52
CA HIS A 260 -8.04 17.11 3.55
C HIS A 260 -8.70 16.68 2.24
N ARG A 261 -9.59 17.54 1.71
CA ARG A 261 -10.08 17.36 0.34
C ARG A 261 -8.92 17.50 -0.62
N THR A 262 -8.87 16.64 -1.65
CA THR A 262 -7.88 16.73 -2.71
C THR A 262 -7.90 18.12 -3.34
N SER A 263 -6.72 18.67 -3.65
CA SER A 263 -6.58 19.99 -4.26
C SER A 263 -7.11 20.07 -5.70
N PHE A 264 -7.25 18.92 -6.39
CA PHE A 264 -7.75 18.90 -7.76
C PHE A 264 -9.29 18.89 -7.78
N PRO A 265 -9.93 19.87 -8.46
CA PRO A 265 -11.35 20.13 -8.34
C PRO A 265 -12.24 19.11 -9.06
N LEU A 266 -11.72 18.40 -10.07
CA LEU A 266 -12.48 17.44 -10.86
C LEU A 266 -12.25 16.01 -10.38
N ARG A 267 -13.32 15.22 -10.38
CA ARG A 267 -13.24 13.77 -10.11
C ARG A 267 -12.75 13.00 -11.34
N PRO A 268 -12.19 11.78 -11.18
CA PRO A 268 -11.79 10.93 -12.31
C PRO A 268 -12.90 10.71 -13.34
N ILE A 269 -14.13 10.50 -12.89
CA ILE A 269 -15.29 10.34 -13.77
C ILE A 269 -15.55 11.59 -14.64
N GLU A 270 -15.40 12.78 -14.08
CA GLU A 270 -15.61 14.04 -14.79
C GLU A 270 -14.52 14.25 -15.86
N CYS A 271 -13.27 13.94 -15.51
CA CYS A 271 -12.16 13.95 -16.47
C CYS A 271 -12.38 12.95 -17.61
N SER A 272 -12.95 11.78 -17.32
CA SER A 272 -13.26 10.80 -18.35
C SER A 272 -14.37 11.24 -19.30
N PHE A 273 -15.39 11.96 -18.81
CA PHE A 273 -16.41 12.58 -19.66
C PHE A 273 -15.85 13.72 -20.51
N ILE A 274 -14.93 14.53 -19.97
CA ILE A 274 -14.20 15.55 -20.76
C ILE A 274 -13.44 14.86 -21.89
N LEU A 275 -12.74 13.77 -21.63
CA LEU A 275 -12.03 13.00 -22.65
C LEU A 275 -12.98 12.47 -23.74
N LEU A 276 -14.12 11.94 -23.34
CA LEU A 276 -15.14 11.44 -24.28
C LEU A 276 -15.68 12.60 -25.16
N SER A 277 -15.95 13.76 -24.56
CA SER A 277 -16.41 14.96 -25.28
C SER A 277 -15.34 15.44 -26.27
N LEU A 278 -14.08 15.52 -25.86
CA LEU A 278 -12.96 15.83 -26.76
C LEU A 278 -12.84 14.82 -27.90
N THR A 279 -13.03 13.54 -27.59
CA THR A 279 -13.04 12.47 -28.62
C THR A 279 -14.14 12.68 -29.64
N ALA A 280 -15.35 13.03 -29.22
CA ALA A 280 -16.48 13.32 -30.10
C ALA A 280 -16.22 14.56 -30.95
N ILE A 281 -15.70 15.64 -30.36
CA ILE A 281 -15.32 16.86 -31.06
C ILE A 281 -14.24 16.57 -32.12
N CYS A 282 -13.19 15.83 -31.76
CA CYS A 282 -12.14 15.44 -32.70
C CYS A 282 -12.72 14.67 -33.90
N LEU A 283 -13.62 13.72 -33.64
CA LEU A 283 -14.30 12.99 -34.73
C LEU A 283 -15.13 13.91 -35.61
N ALA A 284 -15.87 14.84 -35.04
CA ALA A 284 -16.68 15.79 -35.80
C ALA A 284 -15.78 16.66 -36.69
N ILE A 285 -14.69 17.18 -36.15
CA ILE A 285 -13.69 17.98 -36.91
C ILE A 285 -13.09 17.16 -38.04
N GLU A 286 -12.65 15.91 -37.77
CA GLU A 286 -12.08 15.02 -38.79
C GLU A 286 -13.05 14.73 -39.91
N ARG A 287 -14.33 14.56 -39.58
CA ARG A 287 -15.38 14.29 -40.56
C ARG A 287 -15.70 15.52 -41.39
N PHE A 288 -15.77 16.69 -40.77
CA PHE A 288 -16.11 17.95 -41.42
C PHE A 288 -14.96 18.48 -42.30
N LEU A 289 -13.73 18.48 -41.75
CA LEU A 289 -12.53 18.99 -42.43
C LEU A 289 -11.80 17.95 -43.27
N HIS A 290 -12.26 16.69 -43.31
CA HIS A 290 -11.61 15.55 -44.00
C HIS A 290 -10.15 15.36 -43.63
N CYS A 291 -9.75 15.83 -42.45
CA CYS A 291 -8.40 15.73 -41.89
C CYS A 291 -8.24 14.51 -40.96
N ASN A 292 -7.09 14.36 -40.36
CA ASN A 292 -6.81 13.38 -39.30
C ASN A 292 -6.07 14.09 -38.17
N LEU A 293 -6.64 14.04 -36.96
CA LEU A 293 -6.06 14.63 -35.76
C LEU A 293 -5.11 13.65 -35.06
N TRP A 294 -4.15 13.14 -35.80
CA TRP A 294 -3.19 12.14 -35.37
C TRP A 294 -2.43 12.53 -34.08
N LEU A 295 -2.27 13.83 -33.77
CA LEU A 295 -1.65 14.29 -32.53
C LEU A 295 -2.48 13.90 -31.30
N PHE A 296 -3.82 13.99 -31.41
CA PHE A 296 -4.72 13.54 -30.35
C PHE A 296 -4.59 12.03 -30.12
N ASP A 297 -4.57 11.23 -31.19
CA ASP A 297 -4.35 9.79 -31.07
C ASP A 297 -2.98 9.47 -30.48
N THR A 298 -1.95 10.24 -30.87
CA THR A 298 -0.59 10.08 -30.30
C THR A 298 -0.57 10.34 -28.81
N SER A 299 -1.24 11.39 -28.33
CA SER A 299 -1.30 11.70 -26.90
C SER A 299 -1.98 10.58 -26.12
N LEU A 300 -3.06 10.00 -26.64
CA LEU A 300 -3.73 8.84 -26.03
C LEU A 300 -2.83 7.61 -26.02
N MET A 301 -2.15 7.32 -27.15
CA MET A 301 -1.21 6.19 -27.23
C MET A 301 -0.06 6.32 -26.23
N VAL A 302 0.48 7.53 -26.05
CA VAL A 302 1.55 7.79 -25.06
C VAL A 302 1.03 7.59 -23.65
N SER A 303 -0.10 8.22 -23.29
CA SER A 303 -0.65 8.14 -21.93
C SER A 303 -1.03 6.70 -21.55
N CYS A 304 -1.75 6.00 -22.43
CA CYS A 304 -2.12 4.60 -22.19
C CYS A 304 -0.89 3.68 -22.16
N GLY A 305 0.09 3.95 -23.03
CA GLY A 305 1.30 3.15 -23.08
C GLY A 305 2.18 3.31 -21.85
N LEU A 306 2.32 4.53 -21.31
CA LEU A 306 3.06 4.78 -20.07
C LEU A 306 2.38 4.09 -18.87
N ALA A 307 1.06 4.23 -18.73
CA ALA A 307 0.30 3.50 -17.72
C ALA A 307 0.43 1.98 -17.92
N GLY A 308 0.42 1.53 -19.17
CA GLY A 308 0.59 0.13 -19.55
C GLY A 308 1.95 -0.46 -19.20
N ILE A 309 3.02 0.32 -19.23
CA ILE A 309 4.34 -0.13 -18.74
C ILE A 309 4.26 -0.45 -17.25
N ILE A 310 3.62 0.40 -16.46
CA ILE A 310 3.45 0.17 -15.02
C ILE A 310 2.63 -1.10 -14.77
N LEU A 311 1.47 -1.24 -15.41
CA LEU A 311 0.63 -2.43 -15.25
C LEU A 311 1.33 -3.71 -15.73
N THR A 312 2.12 -3.63 -16.81
CA THR A 312 2.91 -4.77 -17.29
C THR A 312 3.99 -5.16 -16.29
N ALA A 313 4.68 -4.19 -15.67
CA ALA A 313 5.62 -4.47 -14.60
C ALA A 313 4.94 -5.13 -13.39
N MET A 314 3.72 -4.71 -13.05
CA MET A 314 2.95 -5.27 -11.95
C MET A 314 2.45 -6.70 -12.21
N VAL A 315 2.37 -7.17 -13.46
CA VAL A 315 2.14 -8.60 -13.75
C VAL A 315 3.21 -9.49 -13.11
N PHE A 316 4.45 -8.98 -13.04
CA PHE A 316 5.59 -9.67 -12.41
C PHE A 316 5.77 -9.31 -10.94
N SER A 317 4.84 -8.55 -10.36
CA SER A 317 4.90 -8.17 -8.95
C SER A 317 4.66 -9.37 -8.04
N GLN A 318 5.36 -9.40 -6.90
CA GLN A 318 5.13 -10.37 -5.83
C GLN A 318 3.85 -10.09 -5.02
N HIS A 319 3.11 -9.00 -5.34
CA HIS A 319 1.81 -8.72 -4.74
C HIS A 319 0.69 -9.49 -5.46
N PRO A 320 0.07 -10.51 -4.85
CA PRO A 320 -0.92 -11.37 -5.54
C PRO A 320 -2.16 -10.60 -6.01
N THR A 321 -2.52 -9.51 -5.31
CA THR A 321 -3.72 -8.71 -5.59
C THR A 321 -3.57 -7.77 -6.79
N VAL A 322 -2.38 -7.60 -7.35
CA VAL A 322 -2.13 -6.68 -8.48
C VAL A 322 -1.72 -7.39 -9.76
N SER A 323 -1.20 -8.63 -9.68
CA SER A 323 -0.55 -9.33 -10.78
C SER A 323 -1.48 -9.68 -11.95
N LEU A 324 -2.76 -9.92 -11.69
CA LEU A 324 -3.76 -10.24 -12.71
C LEU A 324 -4.79 -9.09 -12.79
N ASN A 325 -4.51 -8.12 -13.66
CA ASN A 325 -5.28 -6.89 -13.79
C ASN A 325 -5.79 -6.72 -15.22
N LEU A 326 -7.10 -6.85 -15.42
CA LEU A 326 -7.73 -6.76 -16.73
C LEU A 326 -7.70 -5.35 -17.33
N GLN A 327 -7.39 -4.30 -16.55
CA GLN A 327 -7.22 -2.96 -17.09
C GLN A 327 -6.01 -2.86 -18.04
N ILE A 328 -5.09 -3.83 -18.02
CA ILE A 328 -3.99 -3.95 -18.98
C ILE A 328 -4.50 -4.14 -20.45
N LEU A 329 -5.73 -4.58 -20.64
CA LEU A 329 -6.33 -4.71 -21.98
C LEU A 329 -6.49 -3.34 -22.67
N VAL A 330 -6.65 -2.29 -21.89
CA VAL A 330 -6.77 -0.88 -22.35
C VAL A 330 -5.49 -0.11 -22.09
N LEU A 331 -4.95 -0.21 -20.88
CA LEU A 331 -3.71 0.41 -20.48
C LEU A 331 -2.56 -0.58 -20.69
N ASN A 332 -2.06 -0.69 -21.91
CA ASN A 332 -0.96 -1.60 -22.24
C ASN A 332 0.14 -0.89 -23.05
N PRO A 333 1.39 -1.42 -23.08
CA PRO A 333 2.51 -0.74 -23.71
C PRO A 333 2.53 -0.78 -25.24
N LEU A 334 1.71 -1.61 -25.90
CA LEU A 334 1.75 -1.79 -27.35
C LEU A 334 1.60 -0.48 -28.14
N PRO A 335 0.65 0.44 -27.80
CA PRO A 335 0.53 1.70 -28.50
C PRO A 335 1.80 2.57 -28.43
N LEU A 336 2.53 2.51 -27.32
CA LEU A 336 3.77 3.26 -27.15
C LEU A 336 4.95 2.59 -27.89
N LEU A 337 5.08 1.27 -27.80
CA LEU A 337 6.13 0.51 -28.48
C LEU A 337 6.05 0.64 -30.01
N PHE A 338 4.86 0.71 -30.55
CA PHE A 338 4.59 0.81 -31.99
C PHE A 338 4.11 2.18 -32.44
N ILE A 339 4.45 3.24 -31.68
CA ILE A 339 3.95 4.60 -31.89
C ILE A 339 4.34 5.17 -33.27
N TRP A 340 5.58 5.01 -33.69
CA TRP A 340 6.08 5.56 -34.97
C TRP A 340 5.38 4.97 -36.19
N PRO A 341 5.29 3.63 -36.37
CA PRO A 341 4.55 3.06 -37.49
C PRO A 341 3.06 3.35 -37.39
N ALA A 342 2.48 3.43 -36.18
CA ALA A 342 1.07 3.78 -36.00
C ALA A 342 0.79 5.23 -36.46
N ILE A 343 1.60 6.20 -36.06
CA ILE A 343 1.48 7.59 -36.51
C ILE A 343 1.64 7.69 -38.03
N LYS A 344 2.64 6.99 -38.59
CA LYS A 344 2.84 6.95 -40.05
C LYS A 344 1.62 6.41 -40.79
N ALA A 345 1.01 5.34 -40.26
CA ALA A 345 -0.20 4.75 -40.83
C ALA A 345 -1.40 5.71 -40.73
N LEU A 346 -1.62 6.37 -39.57
CA LEU A 346 -2.68 7.37 -39.39
C LEU A 346 -2.54 8.55 -40.37
N ARG A 347 -1.33 9.13 -40.48
CA ARG A 347 -1.06 10.27 -41.40
C ARG A 347 -1.26 9.90 -42.88
N ARG A 348 -0.95 8.64 -43.25
CA ARG A 348 -1.10 8.15 -44.60
C ARG A 348 -2.46 7.51 -44.89
N LYS A 349 -3.35 7.48 -43.84
CA LYS A 349 -4.66 6.81 -43.91
C LYS A 349 -4.54 5.36 -44.37
N GLN A 350 -3.54 4.63 -43.82
CA GLN A 350 -3.25 3.23 -44.13
C GLN A 350 -3.66 2.32 -42.98
N ARG A 351 -4.03 1.09 -43.31
CA ARG A 351 -4.30 0.05 -42.30
C ARG A 351 -3.01 -0.33 -41.59
N TYR A 352 -3.12 -0.50 -40.29
CA TYR A 352 -2.02 -0.98 -39.44
C TYR A 352 -2.60 -1.93 -38.38
N TRP A 353 -1.94 -3.05 -38.15
CA TRP A 353 -2.43 -4.15 -37.32
C TRP A 353 -2.74 -3.73 -35.88
N LEU A 354 -2.08 -2.72 -35.36
CA LEU A 354 -2.26 -2.25 -33.98
C LEU A 354 -3.72 -1.82 -33.71
N PHE A 355 -4.37 -1.12 -34.65
CA PHE A 355 -5.73 -0.59 -34.42
C PHE A 355 -6.81 -1.68 -34.29
N PRO A 356 -6.89 -2.71 -35.15
CA PRO A 356 -7.81 -3.82 -34.92
C PRO A 356 -7.48 -4.59 -33.64
N THR A 357 -6.21 -4.79 -33.32
CA THR A 357 -5.79 -5.45 -32.08
C THR A 357 -6.28 -4.67 -30.85
N MET A 358 -6.02 -3.36 -30.80
CA MET A 358 -6.49 -2.52 -29.69
C MET A 358 -8.02 -2.45 -29.62
N THR A 359 -8.71 -2.49 -30.76
CA THR A 359 -10.18 -2.57 -30.77
C THR A 359 -10.66 -3.86 -30.09
N VAL A 360 -10.08 -5.01 -30.43
CA VAL A 360 -10.46 -6.30 -29.83
C VAL A 360 -10.13 -6.29 -28.31
N LEU A 361 -8.94 -5.84 -27.92
CA LEU A 361 -8.55 -5.78 -26.50
C LEU A 361 -9.50 -4.87 -25.71
N THR A 362 -9.90 -3.73 -26.27
CA THR A 362 -10.86 -2.84 -25.62
C THR A 362 -12.25 -3.44 -25.49
N LEU A 363 -12.69 -4.24 -26.47
CA LEU A 363 -13.96 -4.98 -26.36
C LEU A 363 -13.88 -6.07 -25.28
N LEU A 364 -12.76 -6.79 -25.19
CA LEU A 364 -12.51 -7.75 -24.11
C LEU A 364 -12.47 -7.09 -22.73
N PHE A 365 -11.96 -5.86 -22.64
CA PHE A 365 -12.00 -5.09 -21.41
C PHE A 365 -13.43 -4.90 -20.88
N PHE A 366 -14.39 -4.56 -21.73
CA PHE A 366 -15.80 -4.43 -21.31
C PHE A 366 -16.39 -5.75 -20.79
N ILE A 367 -15.96 -6.89 -21.37
CA ILE A 367 -16.36 -8.22 -20.88
C ILE A 367 -15.71 -8.46 -19.49
N GLY A 368 -14.45 -8.07 -19.32
CA GLY A 368 -13.73 -8.20 -18.06
C GLY A 368 -14.37 -7.45 -16.88
N ASN A 369 -15.21 -6.45 -17.15
CA ASN A 369 -15.93 -5.69 -16.11
C ASN A 369 -16.92 -6.53 -15.29
N PHE A 370 -17.33 -7.71 -15.80
CA PHE A 370 -18.14 -8.66 -15.04
C PHE A 370 -17.32 -9.47 -14.02
N ILE A 371 -15.99 -9.40 -14.09
CA ILE A 371 -15.08 -10.20 -13.27
C ILE A 371 -14.28 -9.31 -12.32
N GLN A 372 -13.87 -8.11 -12.77
CA GLN A 372 -13.03 -7.19 -12.02
C GLN A 372 -13.68 -5.81 -11.92
N GLY A 373 -13.69 -5.22 -10.72
CA GLY A 373 -14.02 -3.81 -10.52
C GLY A 373 -12.93 -2.92 -11.14
N TYR A 374 -13.34 -1.96 -11.98
CA TYR A 374 -12.42 -1.02 -12.61
C TYR A 374 -12.45 0.34 -11.92
N ALA A 375 -11.37 1.10 -12.10
CA ALA A 375 -11.28 2.45 -11.59
C ALA A 375 -12.40 3.35 -12.14
N GLU A 376 -12.79 4.34 -11.32
CA GLU A 376 -13.87 5.29 -11.64
C GLU A 376 -13.64 5.95 -13.02
N GLY A 377 -14.58 5.83 -13.93
CA GLY A 377 -14.49 6.42 -15.27
C GLY A 377 -13.71 5.60 -16.32
N MET A 378 -13.05 4.49 -15.95
CA MET A 378 -12.26 3.70 -16.90
C MET A 378 -13.09 3.12 -18.06
N ASN A 379 -14.35 2.79 -17.84
CA ASN A 379 -15.26 2.37 -18.92
C ASN A 379 -15.47 3.50 -19.95
N ILE A 380 -15.50 4.75 -19.52
CA ILE A 380 -15.65 5.92 -20.40
C ILE A 380 -14.33 6.20 -21.15
N VAL A 381 -13.20 6.04 -20.48
CA VAL A 381 -11.87 6.10 -21.12
C VAL A 381 -11.77 5.01 -22.20
N ALA A 382 -12.14 3.78 -21.87
CA ALA A 382 -12.13 2.65 -22.81
C ALA A 382 -13.05 2.92 -24.01
N LEU A 383 -14.26 3.49 -23.80
CA LEU A 383 -15.15 3.89 -24.87
C LEU A 383 -14.52 4.94 -25.79
N SER A 384 -13.86 5.94 -25.22
CA SER A 384 -13.14 6.98 -25.98
C SER A 384 -12.05 6.38 -26.86
N LEU A 385 -11.27 5.45 -26.32
CA LEU A 385 -10.23 4.72 -27.04
C LEU A 385 -10.83 3.81 -28.13
N LEU A 386 -11.90 3.08 -27.82
CA LEU A 386 -12.60 2.24 -28.79
C LEU A 386 -13.07 3.04 -30.00
N ILE A 387 -13.66 4.21 -29.76
CA ILE A 387 -14.10 5.12 -30.81
C ILE A 387 -12.91 5.54 -31.67
N ARG A 388 -11.78 5.90 -31.09
CA ARG A 388 -10.56 6.31 -31.83
C ARG A 388 -9.96 5.15 -32.64
N TYR A 389 -9.80 3.99 -32.05
CA TYR A 389 -9.28 2.80 -32.74
C TYR A 389 -10.23 2.35 -33.87
N ALA A 390 -11.55 2.34 -33.63
CA ALA A 390 -12.54 2.01 -34.65
C ALA A 390 -12.57 3.04 -35.79
N SER A 391 -12.33 4.33 -35.50
CA SER A 391 -12.22 5.35 -36.54
C SER A 391 -11.04 5.10 -37.47
N ALA A 392 -9.92 4.62 -36.94
CA ALA A 392 -8.73 4.27 -37.71
C ALA A 392 -8.95 3.04 -38.62
N LEU A 393 -9.89 2.14 -38.29
CA LEU A 393 -10.25 0.98 -39.16
C LEU A 393 -10.94 1.38 -40.46
N ARG A 394 -11.56 2.56 -40.51
CA ARG A 394 -12.23 3.10 -41.69
C ARG A 394 -11.27 3.48 -42.82
N PHE A 395 -9.99 3.59 -42.52
CA PHE A 395 -8.97 3.81 -43.54
C PHE A 395 -8.83 2.53 -44.38
N THR A 396 -9.72 2.39 -45.32
CA THR A 396 -9.65 1.31 -46.29
C THR A 396 -8.47 1.55 -47.23
N THR A 397 -7.72 0.50 -47.51
CA THR A 397 -6.81 0.50 -48.66
C THR A 397 -7.58 0.99 -49.88
N LYS A 398 -7.29 2.22 -50.35
CA LYS A 398 -7.58 2.50 -51.75
C LYS A 398 -6.86 1.43 -52.55
N LYS A 399 -7.62 0.48 -53.14
CA LYS A 399 -7.09 -0.30 -54.23
C LYS A 399 -6.59 0.71 -55.25
N LYS A 400 -5.30 0.59 -55.61
CA LYS A 400 -4.76 1.26 -56.78
C LYS A 400 -5.53 0.81 -57.99
#